data_f81d67779e1152be44fb4773ae3dd30a
#
_entry.id   f81d67779e1152be44fb4773ae3dd30a
#
_cell.length_a   1.000
_cell.length_b   1.000
_cell.length_c   1.000
_cell.angle_alpha   90.00
_cell.angle_beta   90.00
_cell.angle_gamma   90.00
#
_symmetry.space_group_name_H-M   'P 1'
#
loop_
_entity.id
_entity.type
_entity.pdbx_description
1 polymer ?
#
loop_
_entity_poly.entity_id
_entity_poly.type
_entity_poly.pdbx_seq_one_letter_code
_entity_poly.pdbx_strand_id
1 'polypeptide(L)'
;MQIKKVALLKNSMYEIHMDDGTSFKAHEESVVKYRLIPERILETDEYNQVLEAIQYDQAYVKALGYISYKLRSESEMRKYLVEDYHPEMIDKTIQRLREEGYVNDALGDSSVSQPHH
;
A
#
# COMPACT_ATOMS: atom_id res chain seq x y z
N MET A 1 -6.81 7.70 -20.43
CA MET A 1 -6.96 6.24 -20.29
C MET A 1 -8.36 5.93 -19.77
N GLN A 2 -8.93 4.87 -20.22
CA GLN A 2 -10.30 4.53 -19.82
C GLN A 2 -10.34 3.15 -19.20
N ILE A 3 -11.12 3.00 -18.15
CA ILE A 3 -11.33 1.70 -17.53
C ILE A 3 -12.31 0.92 -18.40
N LYS A 4 -11.88 -0.25 -18.87
CA LYS A 4 -12.72 -1.06 -19.75
C LYS A 4 -13.54 -2.07 -18.97
N LYS A 5 -12.95 -2.67 -17.94
CA LYS A 5 -13.59 -3.77 -17.24
C LYS A 5 -13.11 -3.83 -15.81
N VAL A 6 -14.00 -4.17 -14.90
CA VAL A 6 -13.66 -4.40 -13.50
C VAL A 6 -14.16 -5.79 -13.14
N ALA A 7 -13.24 -6.69 -12.83
CA ALA A 7 -13.55 -8.09 -12.57
C ALA A 7 -13.32 -8.43 -11.10
N LEU A 8 -14.31 -9.06 -10.49
CA LEU A 8 -14.20 -9.48 -9.10
C LEU A 8 -13.29 -10.71 -9.00
N LEU A 9 -12.32 -10.65 -8.10
CA LEU A 9 -11.44 -11.75 -7.80
C LEU A 9 -11.78 -12.26 -6.40
N LYS A 10 -10.87 -13.01 -5.80
CA LYS A 10 -11.08 -13.53 -4.45
C LYS A 10 -10.84 -12.46 -3.41
N ASN A 11 -11.43 -12.64 -2.25
CA ASN A 11 -11.15 -11.81 -1.06
C ASN A 11 -11.41 -10.32 -1.28
N SER A 12 -12.48 -10.02 -1.99
CA SER A 12 -12.89 -8.64 -2.24
C SER A 12 -11.86 -7.84 -3.04
N MET A 13 -11.03 -8.54 -3.80
CA MET A 13 -10.10 -7.89 -4.72
C MET A 13 -10.73 -7.81 -6.10
N TYR A 14 -10.38 -6.77 -6.84
CA TYR A 14 -10.87 -6.57 -8.19
C TYR A 14 -9.69 -6.36 -9.12
N GLU A 15 -9.83 -6.81 -10.36
CA GLU A 15 -8.85 -6.53 -11.39
C GLU A 15 -9.42 -5.48 -12.31
N ILE A 16 -8.67 -4.39 -12.48
CA ILE A 16 -9.10 -3.25 -13.27
C ILE A 16 -8.35 -3.31 -14.60
N HIS A 17 -9.11 -3.43 -15.69
CA HIS A 17 -8.52 -3.52 -17.02
C HIS A 17 -8.67 -2.18 -17.73
N MET A 18 -7.57 -1.67 -18.24
CA MET A 18 -7.54 -0.38 -18.93
C MET A 18 -7.61 -0.58 -20.44
N ASP A 19 -7.95 0.48 -21.14
CA ASP A 19 -8.11 0.44 -22.59
C ASP A 19 -6.80 0.26 -23.35
N ASP A 20 -5.67 0.50 -22.70
CA ASP A 20 -4.36 0.31 -23.32
C ASP A 20 -3.81 -1.10 -23.11
N GLY A 21 -4.59 -1.99 -22.54
CA GLY A 21 -4.17 -3.37 -22.29
C GLY A 21 -3.53 -3.62 -20.95
N THR A 22 -3.27 -2.57 -20.18
CA THR A 22 -2.69 -2.77 -18.84
C THR A 22 -3.80 -3.11 -17.84
N SER A 23 -3.41 -3.70 -16.73
CA SER A 23 -4.35 -4.00 -15.67
C SER A 23 -3.65 -3.91 -14.33
N PHE A 24 -4.44 -3.74 -13.28
CA PHE A 24 -3.91 -3.72 -11.91
C PHE A 24 -4.99 -4.22 -10.98
N LYS A 25 -4.58 -4.61 -9.78
CA LYS A 25 -5.49 -5.14 -8.78
C LYS A 25 -5.73 -4.11 -7.70
N ALA A 26 -6.95 -4.06 -7.18
CA ALA A 26 -7.31 -3.12 -6.14
C ALA A 26 -8.32 -3.77 -5.22
N HIS A 27 -8.25 -3.43 -3.94
CA HIS A 27 -9.22 -3.89 -2.97
C HIS A 27 -10.54 -3.16 -3.19
N GLU A 28 -11.63 -3.78 -2.76
CA GLU A 28 -12.96 -3.21 -2.89
C GLU A 28 -13.02 -1.78 -2.36
N GLU A 29 -12.38 -1.51 -1.24
CA GLU A 29 -12.36 -0.18 -0.65
C GLU A 29 -11.72 0.84 -1.58
N SER A 30 -10.65 0.45 -2.26
CA SER A 30 -9.99 1.33 -3.21
C SER A 30 -10.83 1.55 -4.45
N VAL A 31 -11.53 0.52 -4.90
CA VAL A 31 -12.43 0.63 -6.04
C VAL A 31 -13.50 1.69 -5.76
N VAL A 32 -14.07 1.65 -4.58
CA VAL A 32 -15.10 2.61 -4.20
C VAL A 32 -14.49 4.00 -3.99
N LYS A 33 -13.37 4.05 -3.28
CA LYS A 33 -12.74 5.31 -2.91
C LYS A 33 -12.30 6.10 -4.14
N TYR A 34 -11.72 5.42 -5.13
CA TYR A 34 -11.20 6.09 -6.32
C TYR A 34 -12.15 5.96 -7.51
N ARG A 35 -13.33 5.39 -7.31
CA ARG A 35 -14.36 5.24 -8.35
C ARG A 35 -13.83 4.50 -9.58
N LEU A 36 -13.25 3.35 -9.35
CA LEU A 36 -12.66 2.56 -10.43
C LEU A 36 -13.75 1.72 -11.09
N ILE A 37 -14.57 2.35 -11.91
CA ILE A 37 -15.71 1.71 -12.54
C ILE A 37 -15.54 1.71 -14.06
N PRO A 38 -16.22 0.78 -14.76
CA PRO A 38 -16.11 0.73 -16.22
C PRO A 38 -16.46 2.05 -16.87
N GLU A 39 -15.74 2.35 -17.92
CA GLU A 39 -15.92 3.54 -18.77
C GLU A 39 -15.44 4.83 -18.14
N ARG A 40 -14.97 4.81 -16.92
CA ARG A 40 -14.39 6.02 -16.35
C ARG A 40 -13.07 6.37 -17.05
N ILE A 41 -12.90 7.63 -17.39
CA ILE A 41 -11.68 8.11 -18.04
C ILE A 41 -10.78 8.73 -16.97
N LEU A 42 -9.51 8.33 -16.98
CA LEU A 42 -8.50 8.86 -16.09
C LEU A 42 -7.43 9.56 -16.92
N GLU A 43 -7.06 10.76 -16.50
CA GLU A 43 -5.90 11.42 -17.09
C GLU A 43 -4.65 10.66 -16.66
N THR A 44 -3.57 10.78 -17.41
CA THR A 44 -2.35 10.05 -17.10
C THR A 44 -1.85 10.35 -15.68
N ASP A 45 -1.88 11.62 -15.29
CA ASP A 45 -1.45 12.00 -13.94
C ASP A 45 -2.35 11.39 -12.87
N GLU A 46 -3.65 11.42 -13.12
CA GLU A 46 -4.62 10.87 -12.18
C GLU A 46 -4.43 9.36 -12.06
N TYR A 47 -4.21 8.70 -13.18
CA TYR A 47 -3.97 7.26 -13.21
C TYR A 47 -2.74 6.91 -12.36
N ASN A 48 -1.66 7.65 -12.54
CA ASN A 48 -0.44 7.41 -11.78
C ASN A 48 -0.64 7.66 -10.29
N GLN A 49 -1.40 8.69 -9.93
CA GLN A 49 -1.70 8.99 -8.54
C GLN A 49 -2.54 7.89 -7.90
N VAL A 50 -3.52 7.37 -8.64
CA VAL A 50 -4.36 6.30 -8.15
C VAL A 50 -3.55 5.02 -7.93
N LEU A 51 -2.68 4.67 -8.89
CA LEU A 51 -1.82 3.50 -8.75
C LEU A 51 -0.91 3.63 -7.53
N GLU A 52 -0.32 4.81 -7.35
CA GLU A 52 0.56 5.03 -6.21
C GLU A 52 -0.21 4.89 -4.90
N ALA A 53 -1.39 5.48 -4.84
CA ALA A 53 -2.22 5.40 -3.63
C ALA A 53 -2.63 3.97 -3.32
N ILE A 54 -2.97 3.20 -4.35
CA ILE A 54 -3.35 1.80 -4.18
C ILE A 54 -2.16 0.98 -3.68
N GLN A 55 -0.98 1.20 -4.25
CA GLN A 55 0.21 0.50 -3.82
C GLN A 55 0.57 0.84 -2.38
N TYR A 56 0.39 2.10 -2.01
CA TYR A 56 0.64 2.54 -0.64
C TYR A 56 -0.31 1.83 0.33
N ASP A 57 -1.59 1.76 -0.02
CA ASP A 57 -2.56 1.07 0.83
C ASP A 57 -2.23 -0.41 0.95
N GLN A 58 -1.82 -1.04 -0.15
CA GLN A 58 -1.45 -2.45 -0.13
C GLN A 58 -0.19 -2.68 0.72
N ALA A 59 0.79 -1.81 0.59
CA ALA A 59 2.01 -1.92 1.38
C ALA A 59 1.70 -1.79 2.87
N TYR A 60 0.82 -0.85 3.20
CA TYR A 60 0.42 -0.63 4.59
C TYR A 60 -0.28 -1.86 5.16
N VAL A 61 -1.24 -2.43 4.42
CA VAL A 61 -1.96 -3.62 4.88
C VAL A 61 -1.02 -4.80 5.00
N LYS A 62 -0.10 -4.97 4.06
CA LYS A 62 0.87 -6.04 4.11
C LYS A 62 1.77 -5.90 5.34
N ALA A 63 2.19 -4.67 5.62
CA ALA A 63 3.03 -4.39 6.78
C ALA A 63 2.29 -4.67 8.08
N LEU A 64 1.01 -4.28 8.16
CA LEU A 64 0.22 -4.57 9.35
C LEU A 64 0.10 -6.07 9.58
N GLY A 65 -0.08 -6.84 8.52
CA GLY A 65 -0.13 -8.29 8.64
C GLY A 65 1.15 -8.86 9.21
N TYR A 66 2.27 -8.31 8.79
CA TYR A 66 3.58 -8.75 9.27
C TYR A 66 3.77 -8.42 10.75
N ILE A 67 3.36 -7.23 11.15
CA ILE A 67 3.48 -6.79 12.54
C ILE A 67 2.55 -7.57 13.46
N SER A 68 1.43 -8.06 12.92
CA SER A 68 0.42 -8.74 13.74
C SER A 68 0.95 -10.00 14.42
N TYR A 69 2.03 -10.59 13.93
CA TYR A 69 2.62 -11.76 14.57
C TYR A 69 3.54 -11.38 15.71
N LYS A 70 4.27 -10.29 15.57
CA LYS A 70 5.08 -9.73 16.66
C LYS A 70 5.57 -8.37 16.20
N LEU A 71 6.02 -7.58 17.15
CA LEU A 71 6.60 -6.29 16.84
C LEU A 71 7.85 -6.46 16.00
N ARG A 72 8.01 -5.58 15.03
CA ARG A 72 9.14 -5.62 14.10
C ARG A 72 9.91 -4.32 14.17
N SER A 73 11.21 -4.39 13.93
CA SER A 73 12.02 -3.19 13.79
C SER A 73 11.82 -2.61 12.41
N GLU A 74 12.25 -1.39 12.21
CA GLU A 74 12.19 -0.75 10.91
C GLU A 74 13.00 -1.55 9.89
N SER A 75 14.17 -2.06 10.28
CA SER A 75 15.02 -2.85 9.41
C SER A 75 14.31 -4.11 8.92
N GLU A 76 13.60 -4.79 9.81
CA GLU A 76 12.85 -5.98 9.44
C GLU A 76 11.72 -5.65 8.49
N MET A 77 11.04 -4.53 8.73
CA MET A 77 9.96 -4.10 7.85
C MET A 77 10.47 -3.78 6.45
N ARG A 78 11.61 -3.09 6.37
CA ARG A 78 12.20 -2.76 5.08
C ARG A 78 12.57 -4.01 4.30
N LYS A 79 13.16 -4.99 4.97
CA LYS A 79 13.50 -6.25 4.31
C LYS A 79 12.27 -6.98 3.81
N TYR A 80 11.20 -6.92 4.58
CA TYR A 80 9.96 -7.59 4.22
C TYR A 80 9.30 -6.96 3.00
N LEU A 81 9.40 -5.64 2.86
CA LEU A 81 8.70 -4.92 1.80
C LEU A 81 9.54 -4.72 0.54
N VAL A 82 10.85 -4.90 0.62
CA VAL A 82 11.75 -4.49 -0.45
C VAL A 82 11.52 -5.27 -1.75
N GLU A 83 11.02 -6.49 -1.67
CA GLU A 83 10.82 -7.30 -2.88
C GLU A 83 9.62 -6.86 -3.69
N ASP A 84 8.65 -6.20 -3.04
CA ASP A 84 7.40 -5.87 -3.70
C ASP A 84 7.20 -4.39 -3.95
N TYR A 85 7.97 -3.53 -3.28
CA TYR A 85 7.72 -2.09 -3.34
C TYR A 85 9.01 -1.31 -3.51
N HIS A 86 8.90 -0.14 -4.12
CA HIS A 86 10.03 0.76 -4.29
C HIS A 86 10.41 1.40 -2.96
N PRO A 87 11.68 1.79 -2.79
CA PRO A 87 12.14 2.40 -1.53
C PRO A 87 11.31 3.60 -1.09
N GLU A 88 10.86 4.43 -2.02
CA GLU A 88 10.04 5.59 -1.66
C GLU A 88 8.71 5.17 -1.06
N MET A 89 8.11 4.12 -1.61
CA MET A 89 6.85 3.59 -1.08
C MET A 89 7.07 2.99 0.29
N ILE A 90 8.17 2.29 0.48
CA ILE A 90 8.51 1.69 1.76
C ILE A 90 8.71 2.78 2.80
N ASP A 91 9.41 3.87 2.45
CA ASP A 91 9.61 4.99 3.35
C ASP A 91 8.29 5.59 3.82
N LYS A 92 7.35 5.80 2.89
CA LYS A 92 6.04 6.35 3.22
C LYS A 92 5.28 5.42 4.15
N THR A 93 5.33 4.12 3.87
CA THR A 93 4.62 3.12 4.66
C THR A 93 5.18 3.06 6.07
N ILE A 94 6.50 3.06 6.20
CA ILE A 94 7.14 2.99 7.51
C ILE A 94 6.88 4.27 8.28
N GLN A 95 6.90 5.42 7.62
CA GLN A 95 6.61 6.68 8.27
C GLN A 95 5.19 6.67 8.87
N ARG A 96 4.22 6.16 8.12
CA ARG A 96 2.85 6.06 8.61
C ARG A 96 2.76 5.12 9.81
N LEU A 97 3.44 3.96 9.72
CA LEU A 97 3.43 3.00 10.82
C LEU A 97 4.09 3.57 12.06
N ARG A 98 5.14 4.36 11.89
CA ARG A 98 5.83 5.02 13.00
C ARG A 98 4.91 6.05 13.65
N GLU A 99 4.21 6.84 12.84
CA GLU A 99 3.29 7.84 13.36
C GLU A 99 2.13 7.21 14.12
N GLU A 100 1.74 6.01 13.73
CA GLU A 100 0.65 5.30 14.38
C GLU A 100 1.12 4.42 15.54
N GLY A 101 2.43 4.38 15.76
CA GLY A 101 2.95 3.63 16.88
C GLY A 101 3.23 2.15 16.65
N TYR A 102 3.12 1.68 15.42
CA TYR A 102 3.35 0.27 15.10
C TYR A 102 4.83 -0.06 14.92
N VAL A 103 5.64 0.92 14.59
CA VAL A 103 7.07 0.74 14.42
C VAL A 103 7.78 1.77 15.28
N ASN A 104 8.74 1.30 16.04
CA ASN A 104 9.47 2.18 16.95
C ASN A 104 10.92 2.25 16.50
N ASP A 105 11.38 3.44 16.10
CA ASP A 105 12.74 3.63 15.68
C ASP A 105 13.72 3.22 16.71
N ALA A 106 13.38 3.39 17.97
CA ALA A 106 14.29 3.07 19.06
C ALA A 106 14.51 1.59 19.23
N LEU A 107 13.67 0.75 18.64
CA LEU A 107 13.87 -0.68 18.79
C LEU A 107 15.21 -1.10 18.25
N GLY A 108 15.63 -0.49 17.21
CA GLY A 108 16.91 -0.85 16.62
C GLY A 108 18.05 -0.19 17.28
N ASP A 109 17.90 0.96 17.91
CA ASP A 109 18.94 1.65 18.51
C ASP A 109 18.89 1.68 19.93
N SER A 110 18.09 1.24 20.42
CA SER A 110 18.05 1.15 21.76
C SER A 110 18.06 2.24 22.49
N SER A 111 18.21 2.99 22.19
CA SER A 111 18.30 3.95 22.99
C SER A 111 17.27 4.34 23.48
N VAL A 112 17.00 4.60 23.61
CA VAL A 112 16.33 5.16 23.98
C VAL A 112 15.45 5.12 24.55
N SER A 113 15.26 5.12 24.76
CA SER A 113 14.50 5.08 25.37
C SER A 113 13.45 5.69 25.34
N GLN A 114 12.89 5.78 25.14
CA GLN A 114 11.93 6.32 25.09
C GLN A 114 11.01 5.89 25.65
N PRO A 115 10.56 6.10 26.12
CA PRO A 115 9.67 5.66 26.79
C PRO A 115 8.43 5.70 26.39
N HIS A 116 8.12 5.82 26.27
CA HIS A 116 7.17 5.89 25.96
C HIS A 116 6.55 5.67 25.33
N HIS A 117 6.32 5.56 25.31
CA HIS A 117 5.71 5.48 24.66
C HIS A 117 5.29 4.90 24.39
#